data_7e5cca43c756582076189d4cd3560264
#
_entry.id   7e5cca43c756582076189d4cd3560264
#
_cell.length_a   1.000
_cell.length_b   1.000
_cell.length_c   1.000
_cell.angle_alpha   90.00
_cell.angle_beta   90.00
_cell.angle_gamma   90.00
#
_symmetry.space_group_name_H-M   'P 1'
#
loop_
_entity.id
_entity.type
_entity.pdbx_description
1 polymer ?
#
loop_
_entity_poly.entity_id
_entity_poly.type
_entity_poly.pdbx_seq_one_letter_code
_entity_poly.pdbx_strand_id
1 'polypeptide(L)'
;MQVTKPSRKKFRHQGNQPLDVFFSPKTVAVIGATETVNTVGRTVLWNLVTSPFGGTVYPVNPKRPSVLGVKAYKSVSDIPEQVDLVVIVTPPPSIPGIIRECGENGVRGAVVISAGFKEIGPEGAELERQLLQEAQAADIDRKSVV
;
A
#
# COMPACT_ATOMS: atom_id res chain seq x y z
N MET A 1 12.79 0.06 56.78
CA MET A 1 11.75 -0.46 55.90
C MET A 1 11.98 0.08 54.49
N GLN A 2 12.51 -0.74 53.58
CA GLN A 2 12.70 -0.31 52.21
C GLN A 2 11.40 -0.56 51.47
N VAL A 3 10.76 0.53 51.01
CA VAL A 3 9.64 0.43 50.07
C VAL A 3 10.20 0.16 48.72
N THR A 4 10.09 -1.08 48.24
CA THR A 4 10.36 -1.41 46.86
C THR A 4 9.32 -0.72 45.97
N LYS A 5 9.76 0.31 45.20
CA LYS A 5 8.93 0.89 44.16
C LYS A 5 8.55 -0.23 43.20
N PRO A 6 7.26 -0.37 42.86
CA PRO A 6 6.87 -1.31 41.81
C PRO A 6 7.64 -0.93 40.55
N SER A 7 8.36 -1.89 39.97
CA SER A 7 9.02 -1.72 38.71
C SER A 7 7.95 -1.31 37.72
N ARG A 8 8.05 -0.09 37.18
CA ARG A 8 7.29 0.30 35.97
C ARG A 8 7.62 -0.76 34.93
N LYS A 9 6.68 -1.66 34.67
CA LYS A 9 6.71 -2.46 33.47
C LYS A 9 6.87 -1.44 32.34
N LYS A 10 8.08 -1.34 31.79
CA LYS A 10 8.29 -0.71 30.51
C LYS A 10 7.39 -1.49 29.58
N PHE A 11 6.24 -0.91 29.23
CA PHE A 11 5.56 -1.33 28.02
C PHE A 11 6.59 -1.14 26.93
N ARG A 12 7.32 -2.21 26.59
CA ARG A 12 7.91 -2.31 25.29
C ARG A 12 6.75 -2.06 24.34
N HIS A 13 6.79 -0.97 23.63
CA HIS A 13 6.09 -0.88 22.37
C HIS A 13 6.66 -2.07 21.58
N GLN A 14 6.00 -3.20 21.73
CA GLN A 14 6.21 -4.33 20.84
C GLN A 14 5.86 -3.76 19.46
N GLY A 15 6.82 -3.88 18.57
CA GLY A 15 6.78 -3.28 17.28
C GLY A 15 5.43 -3.45 16.61
N ASN A 16 5.03 -2.41 15.95
CA ASN A 16 3.89 -2.23 15.06
C ASN A 16 2.96 -3.43 14.98
N GLN A 17 1.78 -3.27 15.57
CA GLN A 17 0.68 -4.21 15.30
C GLN A 17 0.56 -4.37 13.78
N PRO A 18 0.34 -5.57 13.24
CA PRO A 18 0.24 -5.79 11.79
C PRO A 18 -0.71 -4.82 11.08
N LEU A 19 -1.76 -4.36 11.77
CA LEU A 19 -2.76 -3.45 11.23
C LEU A 19 -2.39 -1.96 11.34
N ASP A 20 -1.37 -1.59 12.10
CA ASP A 20 -0.99 -0.17 12.29
C ASP A 20 -0.63 0.50 10.96
N VAL A 21 -0.06 -0.23 10.03
CA VAL A 21 0.28 0.26 8.70
C VAL A 21 -0.95 0.76 7.92
N PHE A 22 -2.13 0.19 8.17
CA PHE A 22 -3.38 0.62 7.51
C PHE A 22 -4.03 1.83 8.16
N PHE A 23 -3.82 2.03 9.46
CA PHE A 23 -4.47 3.08 10.22
C PHE A 23 -3.60 4.31 10.45
N SER A 24 -2.29 4.16 10.44
CA SER A 24 -1.34 5.24 10.71
C SER A 24 -0.08 5.16 9.83
N PRO A 25 -0.22 5.03 8.50
CA PRO A 25 0.92 5.03 7.61
C PRO A 25 1.57 6.42 7.58
N LYS A 26 2.88 6.48 7.50
CA LYS A 26 3.64 7.74 7.29
C LYS A 26 3.79 8.07 5.81
N THR A 27 3.86 7.04 4.98
CA THR A 27 4.03 7.16 3.54
C THR A 27 3.07 6.23 2.81
N VAL A 28 2.36 6.77 1.84
CA VAL A 28 1.41 6.03 1.01
C VAL A 28 1.74 6.23 -0.46
N ALA A 29 1.92 5.15 -1.20
CA ALA A 29 2.03 5.21 -2.65
C ALA A 29 0.71 4.77 -3.30
N VAL A 30 0.29 5.49 -4.32
CA VAL A 30 -0.89 5.13 -5.14
C VAL A 30 -0.39 4.63 -6.49
N ILE A 31 -0.48 3.32 -6.70
CA ILE A 31 -0.04 2.66 -7.93
C ILE A 31 -1.21 2.57 -8.90
N GLY A 32 -1.06 3.20 -10.06
CA GLY A 32 -2.15 3.45 -11.00
C GLY A 32 -2.78 4.83 -10.82
N ALA A 33 -2.09 5.74 -10.14
CA ALA A 33 -2.51 7.13 -10.01
C ALA A 33 -2.69 7.80 -11.38
N THR A 34 -3.77 8.53 -11.56
CA THR A 34 -4.13 9.17 -12.83
C THR A 34 -4.92 10.45 -12.62
N GLU A 35 -4.92 11.32 -13.63
CA GLU A 35 -5.76 12.52 -13.67
C GLU A 35 -7.11 12.27 -14.36
N THR A 36 -7.30 11.10 -14.94
CA THR A 36 -8.52 10.75 -15.68
C THR A 36 -9.74 10.82 -14.77
N VAL A 37 -10.68 11.67 -15.11
CA VAL A 37 -11.92 11.88 -14.36
C VAL A 37 -12.73 10.58 -14.28
N ASN A 38 -13.45 10.40 -13.17
CA ASN A 38 -14.29 9.22 -12.91
C ASN A 38 -13.52 7.89 -12.85
N THR A 39 -12.27 7.93 -12.45
CA THR A 39 -11.47 6.73 -12.18
C THR A 39 -11.13 6.59 -10.71
N VAL A 40 -10.98 5.35 -10.25
CA VAL A 40 -10.60 5.04 -8.88
C VAL A 40 -9.22 5.62 -8.55
N GLY A 41 -8.26 5.51 -9.46
CA GLY A 41 -6.91 6.03 -9.26
C GLY A 41 -6.87 7.53 -8.99
N ARG A 42 -7.70 8.30 -9.71
CA ARG A 42 -7.84 9.74 -9.47
C ARG A 42 -8.51 10.02 -8.14
N THR A 43 -9.60 9.33 -7.84
CA THR A 43 -10.37 9.53 -6.61
C THR A 43 -9.55 9.23 -5.37
N VAL A 44 -8.81 8.13 -5.37
CA VAL A 44 -7.96 7.75 -4.24
C VAL A 44 -6.86 8.79 -4.02
N LEU A 45 -6.15 9.17 -5.10
CA LEU A 45 -5.09 10.18 -5.00
C LEU A 45 -5.65 11.53 -4.51
N TRP A 46 -6.78 11.98 -5.09
CA TRP A 46 -7.44 13.22 -4.70
C TRP A 46 -7.79 13.23 -3.20
N ASN A 47 -8.39 12.16 -2.72
CA ASN A 47 -8.78 12.04 -1.31
C ASN A 47 -7.56 12.08 -0.38
N LEU A 48 -6.49 11.41 -0.73
CA LEU A 48 -5.26 11.42 0.08
C LEU A 48 -4.58 12.79 0.11
N VAL A 49 -4.61 13.52 -1.00
CA VAL A 49 -4.00 14.86 -1.09
C VAL A 49 -4.86 15.93 -0.40
N THR A 50 -6.18 15.83 -0.50
CA THR A 50 -7.11 16.84 0.04
C THR A 50 -7.55 16.57 1.48
N SER A 51 -7.38 15.34 1.97
CA SER A 51 -7.70 14.96 3.34
C SER A 51 -6.41 14.52 4.06
N PRO A 52 -5.62 15.46 4.61
CA PRO A 52 -4.30 15.17 5.16
C PRO A 52 -4.36 14.12 6.27
N PHE A 53 -3.55 13.08 6.15
CA PHE A 53 -3.39 12.03 7.16
C PHE A 53 -2.09 12.19 7.98
N GLY A 54 -1.39 13.32 7.81
CA GLY A 54 -0.14 13.60 8.50
C GLY A 54 1.11 12.94 7.88
N GLY A 55 0.99 12.38 6.69
CA GLY A 55 2.06 11.70 5.97
C GLY A 55 2.25 12.21 4.54
N THR A 56 3.07 11.51 3.77
CA THR A 56 3.43 11.85 2.39
C THR A 56 2.76 10.88 1.41
N VAL A 57 2.25 11.42 0.30
CA VAL A 57 1.63 10.66 -0.79
C VAL A 57 2.55 10.64 -2.00
N TYR A 58 2.78 9.47 -2.55
CA TYR A 58 3.58 9.24 -3.75
C TYR A 58 2.71 8.66 -4.87
N PRO A 59 2.34 9.44 -5.89
CA PRO A 59 1.72 8.89 -7.10
C PRO A 59 2.72 8.02 -7.86
N VAL A 60 2.28 6.86 -8.33
CA VAL A 60 3.05 5.98 -9.21
C VAL A 60 2.33 5.84 -10.53
N ASN A 61 2.96 6.33 -11.60
CA ASN A 61 2.48 6.25 -12.97
C ASN A 61 3.67 6.19 -13.93
N PRO A 62 3.84 5.13 -14.73
CA PRO A 62 5.00 4.97 -15.60
C PRO A 62 5.03 5.94 -16.79
N LYS A 63 3.90 6.61 -17.09
CA LYS A 63 3.75 7.45 -18.28
C LYS A 63 3.76 8.96 -17.99
N ARG A 64 3.60 9.37 -16.73
CA ARG A 64 3.47 10.78 -16.36
C ARG A 64 4.52 11.20 -15.35
N PRO A 65 5.11 12.41 -15.52
CA PRO A 65 6.05 12.96 -14.54
C PRO A 65 5.34 13.53 -13.30
N SER A 66 4.05 13.85 -13.40
CA SER A 66 3.22 14.35 -12.32
C SER A 66 1.76 13.92 -12.50
N VAL A 67 1.05 13.81 -11.40
CA VAL A 67 -0.40 13.53 -11.36
C VAL A 67 -1.03 14.49 -10.35
N LEU A 68 -2.04 15.22 -10.75
CA LEU A 68 -2.70 16.26 -9.94
C LEU A 68 -1.72 17.28 -9.32
N GLY A 69 -0.66 17.62 -10.04
CA GLY A 69 0.37 18.55 -9.58
C GLY A 69 1.37 17.94 -8.58
N VAL A 70 1.25 16.67 -8.24
CA VAL A 70 2.18 15.95 -7.37
C VAL A 70 3.16 15.14 -8.23
N LYS A 71 4.45 15.23 -7.92
CA LYS A 71 5.48 14.46 -8.64
C LYS A 71 5.15 12.98 -8.62
N ALA A 72 5.12 12.34 -9.80
CA ALA A 72 4.90 10.93 -9.96
C ALA A 72 6.21 10.18 -10.19
N TYR A 73 6.25 8.93 -9.77
CA TYR A 73 7.36 8.00 -9.97
C TYR A 73 6.93 6.89 -10.92
N LYS A 74 7.86 6.33 -11.66
CA LYS A 74 7.54 5.26 -12.62
C LYS A 74 7.19 3.94 -11.94
N SER A 75 7.81 3.69 -10.80
CA SER A 75 7.61 2.48 -9.99
C SER A 75 7.85 2.77 -8.51
N VAL A 76 7.48 1.85 -7.64
CA VAL A 76 7.76 1.94 -6.20
C VAL A 76 9.26 2.00 -5.93
N SER A 77 10.05 1.30 -6.73
CA SER A 77 11.52 1.27 -6.61
C SER A 77 12.17 2.64 -6.80
N ASP A 78 11.53 3.54 -7.54
CA ASP A 78 12.05 4.89 -7.82
C ASP A 78 11.74 5.89 -6.70
N ILE A 79 10.88 5.55 -5.75
CA ILE A 79 10.53 6.43 -4.64
C ILE A 79 11.71 6.53 -3.66
N PRO A 80 12.17 7.76 -3.32
CA PRO A 80 13.42 7.95 -2.57
C PRO A 80 13.33 7.59 -1.08
N GLU A 81 12.14 7.40 -0.54
CA GLU A 81 11.97 7.02 0.86
C GLU A 81 11.19 5.71 1.02
N GLN A 82 11.25 5.12 2.20
CA GLN A 82 10.52 3.92 2.53
C GLN A 82 9.00 4.16 2.47
N VAL A 83 8.31 3.36 1.67
CA VAL A 83 6.85 3.37 1.57
C VAL A 83 6.27 2.38 2.58
N ASP A 84 5.36 2.85 3.42
CA ASP A 84 4.68 2.00 4.41
C ASP A 84 3.51 1.24 3.81
N LEU A 85 2.68 1.93 3.05
CA LEU A 85 1.44 1.41 2.48
C LEU A 85 1.35 1.72 1.00
N VAL A 86 0.93 0.75 0.22
CA VAL A 86 0.55 0.97 -1.18
C VAL A 86 -0.94 0.77 -1.39
N VAL A 87 -1.53 1.61 -2.22
CA VAL A 87 -2.89 1.43 -2.75
C VAL A 87 -2.76 1.12 -4.23
N ILE A 88 -3.20 -0.06 -4.64
CA ILE A 88 -3.03 -0.58 -6.00
C ILE A 88 -4.38 -0.52 -6.71
N VAL A 89 -4.44 0.26 -7.78
CA VAL A 89 -5.65 0.46 -8.60
C VAL A 89 -5.41 0.12 -10.07
N THR A 90 -4.44 -0.72 -10.33
CA THR A 90 -4.08 -1.20 -11.68
C THR A 90 -4.90 -2.43 -12.07
N PRO A 91 -4.92 -2.82 -13.36
CA PRO A 91 -5.58 -4.04 -13.80
C PRO A 91 -5.03 -5.30 -13.10
N PRO A 92 -5.87 -6.31 -12.81
CA PRO A 92 -5.50 -7.50 -12.04
C PRO A 92 -4.24 -8.24 -12.52
N PRO A 93 -4.00 -8.43 -13.84
CA PRO A 93 -2.81 -9.15 -14.30
C PRO A 93 -1.47 -8.54 -13.87
N SER A 94 -1.43 -7.23 -13.62
CA SER A 94 -0.22 -6.53 -13.18
C SER A 94 0.07 -6.65 -11.68
N ILE A 95 -0.92 -7.02 -10.88
CA ILE A 95 -0.84 -6.92 -9.42
C ILE A 95 0.16 -7.87 -8.78
N PRO A 96 0.26 -9.16 -9.15
CA PRO A 96 1.27 -10.04 -8.55
C PRO A 96 2.70 -9.53 -8.69
N GLY A 97 3.07 -9.02 -9.87
CA GLY A 97 4.39 -8.41 -10.10
C GLY A 97 4.62 -7.14 -9.28
N ILE A 98 3.59 -6.30 -9.12
CA ILE A 98 3.63 -5.10 -8.29
C ILE A 98 3.83 -5.46 -6.82
N ILE A 99 3.13 -6.47 -6.32
CA ILE A 99 3.30 -6.94 -4.93
C ILE A 99 4.71 -7.46 -4.70
N ARG A 100 5.28 -8.19 -5.65
CA ARG A 100 6.68 -8.63 -5.57
C ARG A 100 7.63 -7.44 -5.46
N GLU A 101 7.50 -6.45 -6.32
CA GLU A 101 8.30 -5.22 -6.28
C GLU A 101 8.14 -4.48 -4.95
N CYS A 102 6.92 -4.37 -4.45
CA CYS A 102 6.65 -3.78 -3.14
C CYS A 102 7.39 -4.52 -2.01
N GLY A 103 7.37 -5.84 -2.03
CA GLY A 103 8.11 -6.66 -1.05
C GLY A 103 9.60 -6.43 -1.09
N GLU A 104 10.19 -6.37 -2.28
CA GLU A 104 11.62 -6.09 -2.50
C GLU A 104 12.01 -4.68 -1.99
N ASN A 105 11.08 -3.75 -1.93
CA ASN A 105 11.27 -2.38 -1.44
C ASN A 105 10.80 -2.18 0.01
N GLY A 106 10.49 -3.23 0.74
CA GLY A 106 10.16 -3.19 2.15
C GLY A 106 8.78 -2.58 2.47
N VAL A 107 7.86 -2.56 1.52
CA VAL A 107 6.47 -2.13 1.76
C VAL A 107 5.80 -3.11 2.74
N ARG A 108 5.10 -2.58 3.73
CA ARG A 108 4.55 -3.36 4.84
C ARG A 108 3.07 -3.72 4.66
N GLY A 109 2.33 -2.90 3.95
CA GLY A 109 0.91 -3.13 3.70
C GLY A 109 0.49 -2.75 2.29
N ALA A 110 -0.52 -3.45 1.78
CA ALA A 110 -1.11 -3.19 0.47
C ALA A 110 -2.63 -3.24 0.52
N VAL A 111 -3.27 -2.22 -0.06
CA VAL A 111 -4.71 -2.21 -0.34
C VAL A 111 -4.89 -2.38 -1.83
N VAL A 112 -5.58 -3.42 -2.24
CA VAL A 112 -5.87 -3.70 -3.65
C VAL A 112 -7.31 -3.32 -3.95
N ILE A 113 -7.51 -2.35 -4.82
CA ILE A 113 -8.82 -1.91 -5.30
C ILE A 113 -8.90 -2.27 -6.78
N SER A 114 -9.32 -3.49 -7.06
CA SER A 114 -9.43 -4.01 -8.43
C SER A 114 -10.49 -5.10 -8.48
N ALA A 115 -11.27 -5.11 -9.54
CA ALA A 115 -12.16 -6.21 -9.88
C ALA A 115 -11.47 -7.14 -10.90
N GLY A 116 -11.87 -8.40 -10.96
CA GLY A 116 -11.32 -9.36 -11.92
C GLY A 116 -10.48 -10.46 -11.28
N PHE A 117 -10.78 -10.79 -10.04
CA PHE A 117 -10.24 -11.95 -9.33
C PHE A 117 -11.25 -13.13 -9.33
N LYS A 118 -11.47 -13.72 -8.21
CA LYS A 118 -12.32 -14.92 -8.04
C LYS A 118 -13.71 -14.80 -8.67
N GLU A 119 -14.25 -13.59 -8.70
CA GLU A 119 -15.57 -13.28 -9.24
C GLU A 119 -15.69 -13.47 -10.76
N ILE A 120 -14.57 -13.44 -11.48
CA ILE A 120 -14.57 -13.62 -12.95
C ILE A 120 -14.29 -15.07 -13.39
N GLY A 121 -14.13 -16.01 -12.44
CA GLY A 121 -13.92 -17.42 -12.71
C GLY A 121 -12.48 -17.92 -12.53
N PRO A 122 -12.08 -19.03 -13.18
CA PRO A 122 -10.81 -19.72 -12.93
C PRO A 122 -9.56 -18.85 -13.15
N GLU A 123 -9.55 -17.99 -14.15
CA GLU A 123 -8.43 -17.10 -14.44
C GLU A 123 -8.23 -16.08 -13.32
N GLY A 124 -9.30 -15.49 -12.81
CA GLY A 124 -9.26 -14.56 -11.71
C GLY A 124 -8.88 -15.24 -10.39
N ALA A 125 -9.32 -16.48 -10.17
CA ALA A 125 -8.91 -17.27 -9.02
C ALA A 125 -7.41 -17.57 -9.02
N GLU A 126 -6.84 -17.85 -10.18
CA GLU A 126 -5.39 -18.06 -10.34
C GLU A 126 -4.59 -16.78 -10.06
N LEU A 127 -5.06 -15.64 -10.55
CA LEU A 127 -4.45 -14.33 -10.23
C LEU A 127 -4.49 -14.04 -8.73
N GLU A 128 -5.61 -14.34 -8.06
CA GLU A 128 -5.72 -14.19 -6.61
C GLU A 128 -4.73 -15.09 -5.88
N ARG A 129 -4.58 -16.32 -6.33
CA ARG A 129 -3.60 -17.27 -5.77
C ARG A 129 -2.17 -16.75 -5.93
N GLN A 130 -1.81 -16.24 -7.10
CA GLN A 130 -0.48 -15.65 -7.35
C GLN A 130 -0.25 -14.41 -6.47
N LEU A 131 -1.25 -13.54 -6.36
CA LEU A 131 -1.20 -12.38 -5.48
C LEU A 131 -0.92 -12.78 -4.03
N LEU A 132 -1.63 -13.80 -3.53
CA LEU A 132 -1.44 -14.31 -2.17
C LEU A 132 -0.06 -14.88 -1.95
N GLN A 133 0.46 -15.64 -2.91
CA GLN A 133 1.82 -16.18 -2.84
C GLN A 133 2.87 -15.07 -2.75
N GLU A 134 2.78 -14.05 -3.60
CA GLU A 134 3.73 -12.93 -3.60
C GLU A 134 3.64 -12.13 -2.30
N ALA A 135 2.43 -11.88 -1.79
CA ALA A 135 2.24 -11.17 -0.53
C ALA A 135 2.80 -11.95 0.66
N GLN A 136 2.62 -13.24 0.72
CA GLN A 136 3.17 -14.11 1.76
C GLN A 136 4.70 -14.18 1.69
N ALA A 137 5.26 -14.34 0.50
CA ALA A 137 6.70 -14.36 0.30
C ALA A 137 7.38 -13.03 0.68
N ALA A 138 6.67 -11.92 0.53
CA ALA A 138 7.15 -10.57 0.82
C ALA A 138 6.84 -10.10 2.25
N ASP A 139 6.14 -10.88 3.06
CA ASP A 139 5.64 -10.50 4.39
C ASP A 139 4.82 -9.19 4.37
N ILE A 140 3.99 -9.04 3.36
CA ILE A 140 3.13 -7.87 3.18
C ILE A 140 1.73 -8.18 3.70
N ASP A 141 1.27 -7.39 4.66
CA ASP A 141 -0.14 -7.36 5.04
C ASP A 141 -0.98 -6.74 3.93
N ARG A 142 -2.05 -7.41 3.53
CA ARG A 142 -2.93 -6.91 2.48
C ARG A 142 -4.38 -6.76 2.93
N LYS A 143 -5.03 -5.74 2.40
CA LYS A 143 -6.48 -5.59 2.35
C LYS A 143 -6.93 -5.52 0.90
N SER A 144 -7.96 -6.28 0.58
CA SER A 144 -8.60 -6.26 -0.73
C SER A 144 -9.97 -5.62 -0.60
N VAL A 145 -10.21 -4.59 -1.41
CA VAL A 145 -11.52 -3.95 -1.55
C VAL A 145 -11.93 -4.09 -3.00
N VAL A 146 -13.03 -4.72 -3.22
CA VAL A 146 -13.61 -4.93 -4.56
C VAL A 146 -14.56 -3.80 -4.91
#